data_52cf6cfaeef8d2fb0488b9eb7720958a
#
_entry.id   52cf6cfaeef8d2fb0488b9eb7720958a
#
_cell.length_a   1.000
_cell.length_b   1.000
_cell.length_c   1.000
_cell.angle_alpha   90.00
_cell.angle_beta   90.00
_cell.angle_gamma   90.00
#
_symmetry.space_group_name_H-M   'P 1'
#
loop_
_entity.id
_entity.type
_entity.pdbx_description
1 polymer ?
#
loop_
_entity_poly.entity_id
_entity_poly.type
_entity_poly.pdbx_seq_one_letter_code
_entity_poly.pdbx_strand_id
1 'polypeptide(L)'
;MEAIIPRWEWRSFGASFGEADRWFRGLKPGRAQESDEVYLLSRDTDANVKIRDRLMDIKTLEQVSAEGLEQWRPVMKEEFPLPAAEVARVCAALGVAPIAGLDAYTLEQLQAELTQASRRVRVVQVHKRRQHYIISGCNAEMTDVVAAGKPIRTVAIELEDPARVLAAVREMSLDQFENISYPRGLKRLLGLSA
;
A
#
# COMPACT_ATOMS: atom_id res chain seq x y z
N MET A 1 23.83 3.82 -8.19
CA MET A 1 22.45 3.61 -7.72
C MET A 1 21.65 4.81 -8.17
N GLU A 2 20.63 4.61 -8.99
CA GLU A 2 19.69 5.69 -9.28
C GLU A 2 18.99 6.12 -7.98
N ALA A 3 18.92 7.43 -7.76
CA ALA A 3 18.23 7.97 -6.59
C ALA A 3 16.74 7.62 -6.70
N ILE A 4 16.20 6.94 -5.70
CA ILE A 4 14.75 6.67 -5.64
C ILE A 4 14.06 7.99 -5.35
N ILE A 5 13.31 8.50 -6.31
CA ILE A 5 12.50 9.70 -6.15
C ILE A 5 11.16 9.29 -5.54
N PRO A 6 10.83 9.74 -4.31
CA PRO A 6 9.55 9.46 -3.69
C PRO A 6 8.42 10.08 -4.50
N ARG A 7 7.29 9.36 -4.61
CA ARG A 7 6.12 9.86 -5.32
C ARG A 7 5.06 10.33 -4.36
N TRP A 8 4.37 11.38 -4.75
CA TRP A 8 3.14 11.81 -4.14
C TRP A 8 2.00 10.93 -4.61
N GLU A 9 1.19 10.47 -3.69
CA GLU A 9 0.03 9.62 -3.96
C GLU A 9 -1.24 10.26 -3.37
N TRP A 10 -2.29 10.25 -4.16
CA TRP A 10 -3.65 10.36 -3.71
C TRP A 10 -4.33 9.01 -3.89
N ARG A 11 -5.01 8.54 -2.86
CA ARG A 11 -5.71 7.25 -2.91
C ARG A 11 -7.00 7.30 -2.13
N SER A 12 -8.05 6.64 -2.64
CA SER A 12 -9.29 6.43 -1.90
C SER A 12 -9.77 4.98 -2.00
N PHE A 13 -10.59 4.60 -1.02
CA PHE A 13 -11.26 3.30 -0.94
C PHE A 13 -12.77 3.50 -0.91
N GLY A 14 -13.51 2.71 -1.68
CA GLY A 14 -14.96 2.82 -1.76
C GLY A 14 -15.59 1.74 -2.63
N ALA A 15 -16.92 1.64 -2.57
CA ALA A 15 -17.67 0.77 -3.47
C ALA A 15 -17.82 1.41 -4.87
N SER A 16 -17.83 2.74 -4.94
CA SER A 16 -17.98 3.54 -6.16
C SER A 16 -17.26 4.86 -6.02
N PHE A 17 -16.81 5.41 -7.15
CA PHE A 17 -16.12 6.68 -7.27
C PHE A 17 -16.86 7.68 -8.19
N GLY A 18 -18.18 7.53 -8.30
CA GLY A 18 -19.04 8.48 -9.02
C GLY A 18 -18.63 8.67 -10.48
N GLU A 19 -18.26 9.92 -10.83
CA GLU A 19 -17.84 10.26 -12.20
C GLU A 19 -16.53 9.58 -12.60
N ALA A 20 -15.60 9.39 -11.68
CA ALA A 20 -14.36 8.71 -11.98
C ALA A 20 -14.59 7.26 -12.49
N ASP A 21 -15.62 6.56 -12.00
CA ASP A 21 -15.99 5.24 -12.53
C ASP A 21 -16.38 5.31 -14.01
N ARG A 22 -16.97 6.41 -14.49
CA ARG A 22 -17.31 6.62 -15.91
C ARG A 22 -16.05 6.90 -16.72
N TRP A 23 -15.14 7.72 -16.19
CA TRP A 23 -13.85 7.99 -16.79
C TRP A 23 -13.07 6.68 -17.05
N PHE A 24 -12.87 5.89 -16.01
CA PHE A 24 -12.12 4.62 -16.12
C PHE A 24 -12.77 3.63 -17.08
N ARG A 25 -14.11 3.56 -17.15
CA ARG A 25 -14.81 2.70 -18.13
C ARG A 25 -14.61 3.15 -19.58
N GLY A 26 -14.44 4.45 -19.81
CA GLY A 26 -14.19 5.02 -21.14
C GLY A 26 -12.73 4.93 -21.60
N LEU A 27 -11.80 4.64 -20.70
CA LEU A 27 -10.37 4.55 -20.99
C LEU A 27 -9.95 3.10 -21.24
N LYS A 28 -9.03 2.91 -22.17
CA LYS A 28 -8.35 1.61 -22.36
C LYS A 28 -7.23 1.52 -21.33
N PRO A 29 -7.21 0.48 -20.47
CA PRO A 29 -6.10 0.28 -19.56
C PRO A 29 -4.81 -0.01 -20.34
N GLY A 30 -3.71 0.66 -19.94
CA GLY A 30 -2.39 0.39 -20.51
C GLY A 30 -1.83 -0.95 -20.08
N ARG A 31 -2.17 -1.40 -18.87
CA ARG A 31 -1.76 -2.69 -18.29
C ARG A 31 -2.81 -3.18 -17.31
N ALA A 32 -3.08 -4.48 -17.34
CA ALA A 32 -3.82 -5.19 -16.29
C ALA A 32 -2.85 -6.10 -15.54
N GLN A 33 -3.04 -6.22 -14.23
CA GLN A 33 -2.22 -7.07 -13.36
C GLN A 33 -3.07 -7.67 -12.25
N GLU A 34 -2.93 -8.97 -12.04
CA GLU A 34 -3.51 -9.69 -10.91
C GLU A 34 -2.40 -10.15 -9.98
N SER A 35 -2.61 -10.08 -8.67
CA SER A 35 -1.61 -10.51 -7.69
C SER A 35 -2.24 -10.88 -6.36
N ASP A 36 -1.62 -11.84 -5.69
CA ASP A 36 -1.84 -12.14 -4.28
C ASP A 36 -0.71 -11.53 -3.47
N GLU A 37 -1.07 -10.75 -2.46
CA GLU A 37 -0.14 -10.04 -1.59
C GLU A 37 -0.48 -10.35 -0.13
N VAL A 38 0.53 -10.34 0.73
CA VAL A 38 0.36 -10.43 2.17
C VAL A 38 0.70 -9.08 2.77
N TYR A 39 -0.24 -8.47 3.48
CA TYR A 39 0.00 -7.25 4.24
C TYR A 39 0.24 -7.58 5.71
N LEU A 40 1.26 -6.96 6.29
CA LEU A 40 1.50 -6.95 7.72
C LEU A 40 0.98 -5.61 8.26
N LEU A 41 -0.20 -5.63 8.86
CA LEU A 41 -0.85 -4.42 9.38
C LEU A 41 -0.59 -4.29 10.87
N SER A 42 0.06 -3.21 11.29
CA SER A 42 0.28 -2.88 12.69
C SER A 42 -0.78 -1.90 13.20
N ARG A 43 -1.17 -2.04 14.48
CA ARG A 43 -2.00 -1.03 15.17
C ARG A 43 -1.20 0.21 15.57
N ASP A 44 0.14 0.12 15.58
CA ASP A 44 1.03 1.17 16.09
C ASP A 44 1.58 2.09 15.01
N THR A 45 1.64 1.61 13.76
CA THR A 45 2.20 2.35 12.62
C THR A 45 1.34 2.22 11.38
N ASP A 46 1.45 3.19 10.48
CA ASP A 46 0.84 3.16 9.15
C ASP A 46 1.86 2.84 8.04
N ALA A 47 3.02 2.26 8.39
CA ALA A 47 3.98 1.80 7.39
C ALA A 47 3.32 0.79 6.43
N ASN A 48 3.62 0.92 5.15
CA ASN A 48 3.12 0.00 4.14
C ASN A 48 4.08 -1.19 4.04
N VAL A 49 3.80 -2.23 4.82
CA VAL A 49 4.61 -3.46 4.88
C VAL A 49 3.85 -4.58 4.21
N LYS A 50 4.40 -5.10 3.12
CA LYS A 50 3.76 -6.15 2.33
C LYS A 50 4.75 -7.13 1.73
N ILE A 51 4.26 -8.31 1.39
CA ILE A 51 4.99 -9.33 0.65
C ILE A 51 4.24 -9.59 -0.66
N ARG A 52 4.96 -9.55 -1.77
CA ARG A 52 4.48 -9.91 -3.09
C ARG A 52 5.58 -10.63 -3.86
N ASP A 53 5.26 -11.71 -4.54
CA ASP A 53 6.22 -12.50 -5.33
C ASP A 53 7.46 -12.91 -4.51
N ARG A 54 7.27 -13.29 -3.22
CA ARG A 54 8.31 -13.60 -2.24
C ARG A 54 9.28 -12.44 -1.93
N LEU A 55 8.89 -11.20 -2.25
CA LEU A 55 9.63 -10.00 -1.93
C LEU A 55 8.96 -9.27 -0.77
N MET A 56 9.71 -9.00 0.29
CA MET A 56 9.33 -8.03 1.33
C MET A 56 9.50 -6.62 0.76
N ASP A 57 8.43 -5.82 0.79
CA ASP A 57 8.41 -4.44 0.31
C ASP A 57 7.90 -3.55 1.45
N ILE A 58 8.71 -2.58 1.85
CA ILE A 58 8.36 -1.60 2.88
C ILE A 58 8.43 -0.20 2.28
N LYS A 59 7.34 0.54 2.46
CA LYS A 59 7.32 1.99 2.21
C LYS A 59 6.94 2.70 3.50
N THR A 60 7.61 3.81 3.77
CA THR A 60 7.29 4.71 4.90
C THR A 60 6.75 6.03 4.38
N LEU A 61 5.83 6.62 5.12
CA LEU A 61 5.34 7.96 4.87
C LEU A 61 6.46 8.96 5.19
N GLU A 62 6.87 9.75 4.21
CA GLU A 62 7.94 10.74 4.36
C GLU A 62 7.37 12.10 4.76
N GLN A 63 6.31 12.52 4.09
CA GLN A 63 5.62 13.78 4.41
C GLN A 63 4.19 13.81 3.85
N VAL A 64 3.42 14.76 4.33
CA VAL A 64 2.06 15.06 3.86
C VAL A 64 2.02 16.52 3.41
N SER A 65 1.47 16.81 2.22
CA SER A 65 1.30 18.17 1.73
C SER A 65 0.17 18.90 2.48
N ALA A 66 0.09 20.24 2.29
CA ALA A 66 -0.98 21.05 2.85
C ALA A 66 -2.38 20.59 2.37
N GLU A 67 -2.46 20.03 1.17
CA GLU A 67 -3.69 19.49 0.57
C GLU A 67 -3.95 18.02 0.92
N GLY A 68 -3.11 17.42 1.78
CA GLY A 68 -3.28 16.06 2.27
C GLY A 68 -2.72 14.96 1.37
N LEU A 69 -1.93 15.29 0.31
CA LEU A 69 -1.21 14.26 -0.43
C LEU A 69 -0.15 13.62 0.42
N GLU A 70 0.01 12.31 0.30
CA GLU A 70 1.01 11.54 1.03
C GLU A 70 2.20 11.21 0.11
N GLN A 71 3.43 11.48 0.58
CA GLN A 71 4.64 11.09 -0.13
C GLN A 71 5.25 9.84 0.51
N TRP A 72 5.40 8.80 -0.29
CA TRP A 72 5.85 7.50 0.15
C TRP A 72 7.25 7.17 -0.39
N ARG A 73 8.15 6.80 0.53
CA ARG A 73 9.51 6.37 0.20
C ARG A 73 9.63 4.86 0.34
N PRO A 74 10.02 4.13 -0.72
CA PRO A 74 10.47 2.74 -0.60
C PRO A 74 11.76 2.69 0.24
N VAL A 75 11.74 1.87 1.31
CA VAL A 75 12.89 1.74 2.23
C VAL A 75 13.43 0.30 2.29
N MET A 76 12.68 -0.67 1.78
CA MET A 76 13.11 -2.07 1.69
C MET A 76 12.47 -2.74 0.48
N LYS A 77 13.23 -3.60 -0.19
CA LYS A 77 12.76 -4.56 -1.19
C LYS A 77 13.73 -5.74 -1.21
N GLU A 78 13.41 -6.79 -0.45
CA GLU A 78 14.31 -7.92 -0.19
C GLU A 78 13.60 -9.26 -0.41
N GLU A 79 14.35 -10.23 -0.93
CA GLU A 79 13.85 -11.58 -1.15
C GLU A 79 13.94 -12.43 0.12
N PHE A 80 12.99 -13.36 0.29
CA PHE A 80 13.07 -14.39 1.33
C PHE A 80 14.03 -15.52 0.93
N PRO A 81 14.81 -16.08 1.91
CA PRO A 81 14.74 -15.83 3.35
C PRO A 81 15.37 -14.47 3.73
N LEU A 82 14.73 -13.75 4.67
CA LEU A 82 15.24 -12.45 5.15
C LEU A 82 16.31 -12.64 6.22
N PRO A 83 17.48 -11.99 6.10
CA PRO A 83 18.47 -11.94 7.19
C PRO A 83 17.88 -11.31 8.45
N ALA A 84 18.40 -11.70 9.63
CA ALA A 84 17.92 -11.18 10.93
C ALA A 84 17.95 -9.64 11.01
N ALA A 85 18.96 -9.00 10.40
CA ALA A 85 19.03 -7.53 10.33
C ALA A 85 17.85 -6.92 9.58
N GLU A 86 17.41 -7.55 8.47
CA GLU A 86 16.25 -7.08 7.70
C GLU A 86 14.94 -7.36 8.45
N VAL A 87 14.85 -8.48 9.17
CA VAL A 87 13.71 -8.78 10.06
C VAL A 87 13.59 -7.72 11.16
N ALA A 88 14.70 -7.26 11.73
CA ALA A 88 14.69 -6.18 12.73
C ALA A 88 14.13 -4.86 12.12
N ARG A 89 14.44 -4.56 10.85
CA ARG A 89 13.86 -3.42 10.13
C ARG A 89 12.35 -3.57 9.88
N VAL A 90 11.89 -4.79 9.57
CA VAL A 90 10.44 -5.10 9.48
C VAL A 90 9.76 -4.85 10.81
N CYS A 91 10.33 -5.35 11.93
CA CYS A 91 9.79 -5.13 13.27
C CYS A 91 9.73 -3.64 13.63
N ALA A 92 10.79 -2.89 13.32
CA ALA A 92 10.83 -1.44 13.53
C ALA A 92 9.75 -0.70 12.72
N ALA A 93 9.56 -1.06 11.45
CA ALA A 93 8.50 -0.49 10.61
C ALA A 93 7.10 -0.79 11.17
N LEU A 94 6.90 -1.96 11.77
CA LEU A 94 5.64 -2.36 12.41
C LEU A 94 5.47 -1.80 13.84
N GLY A 95 6.51 -1.18 14.43
CA GLY A 95 6.48 -0.67 15.80
C GLY A 95 6.42 -1.78 16.85
N VAL A 96 6.99 -2.95 16.58
CA VAL A 96 7.02 -4.09 17.49
C VAL A 96 8.45 -4.42 17.91
N ALA A 97 8.59 -5.16 19.02
CA ALA A 97 9.88 -5.61 19.50
C ALA A 97 10.59 -6.50 18.46
N PRO A 98 11.92 -6.42 18.34
CA PRO A 98 12.68 -7.28 17.44
C PRO A 98 12.46 -8.76 17.74
N ILE A 99 12.36 -9.55 16.68
CA ILE A 99 12.35 -11.01 16.74
C ILE A 99 13.80 -11.47 16.68
N ALA A 100 14.17 -12.46 17.52
CA ALA A 100 15.51 -13.02 17.58
C ALA A 100 15.44 -14.56 17.60
N GLY A 101 16.55 -15.22 17.25
CA GLY A 101 16.68 -16.68 17.35
C GLY A 101 17.17 -17.38 16.09
N LEU A 102 17.04 -16.74 14.92
CA LEU A 102 17.53 -17.27 13.65
C LEU A 102 18.42 -16.24 12.93
N ASP A 103 19.40 -16.70 12.16
CA ASP A 103 20.22 -15.83 11.31
C ASP A 103 19.46 -15.31 10.08
N ALA A 104 18.47 -16.09 9.61
CA ALA A 104 17.57 -15.73 8.53
C ALA A 104 16.21 -16.41 8.72
N TYR A 105 15.15 -15.79 8.19
CA TYR A 105 13.77 -16.21 8.35
C TYR A 105 13.12 -16.48 6.99
N THR A 106 12.49 -17.62 6.83
CA THR A 106 11.56 -17.83 5.73
C THR A 106 10.30 -16.96 5.92
N LEU A 107 9.48 -16.86 4.88
CA LEU A 107 8.21 -16.15 4.95
C LEU A 107 7.31 -16.71 6.06
N GLU A 108 7.20 -18.03 6.12
CA GLU A 108 6.35 -18.74 7.08
C GLU A 108 6.84 -18.54 8.51
N GLN A 109 8.17 -18.62 8.73
CA GLN A 109 8.79 -18.37 10.03
C GLN A 109 8.53 -16.94 10.50
N LEU A 110 8.76 -15.94 9.63
CA LEU A 110 8.51 -14.54 9.97
C LEU A 110 7.04 -14.31 10.35
N GLN A 111 6.09 -14.84 9.58
CA GLN A 111 4.66 -14.68 9.87
C GLN A 111 4.26 -15.34 11.19
N ALA A 112 4.78 -16.55 11.47
CA ALA A 112 4.53 -17.26 12.71
C ALA A 112 5.08 -16.47 13.92
N GLU A 113 6.32 -16.03 13.86
CA GLU A 113 6.96 -15.26 14.93
C GLU A 113 6.25 -13.93 15.18
N LEU A 114 5.91 -13.15 14.15
CA LEU A 114 5.17 -11.88 14.29
C LEU A 114 3.80 -12.09 14.93
N THR A 115 3.10 -13.16 14.57
CA THR A 115 1.78 -13.48 15.12
C THR A 115 1.86 -13.90 16.58
N GLN A 116 2.93 -14.61 16.97
CA GLN A 116 3.18 -15.01 18.36
C GLN A 116 3.69 -13.85 19.22
N ALA A 117 4.63 -13.06 18.68
CA ALA A 117 5.28 -11.98 19.41
C ALA A 117 4.35 -10.81 19.70
N SER A 118 3.35 -10.54 18.82
CA SER A 118 2.50 -9.37 18.99
C SER A 118 1.07 -9.55 18.44
N ARG A 119 0.09 -9.39 19.33
CA ARG A 119 -1.34 -9.26 18.93
C ARG A 119 -1.64 -7.93 18.22
N ARG A 120 -0.68 -7.03 18.13
CA ARG A 120 -0.82 -5.72 17.49
C ARG A 120 -0.55 -5.77 15.99
N VAL A 121 0.07 -6.85 15.50
CA VAL A 121 0.29 -7.09 14.07
C VAL A 121 -0.72 -8.12 13.55
N ARG A 122 -1.33 -7.82 12.42
CA ARG A 122 -2.22 -8.74 11.73
C ARG A 122 -1.69 -9.06 10.33
N VAL A 123 -1.57 -10.34 10.05
CA VAL A 123 -1.25 -10.87 8.71
C VAL A 123 -2.54 -10.92 7.89
N VAL A 124 -2.58 -10.27 6.73
CA VAL A 124 -3.78 -10.14 5.90
C VAL A 124 -3.48 -10.55 4.47
N GLN A 125 -4.18 -11.57 3.99
CA GLN A 125 -4.16 -11.94 2.57
C GLN A 125 -4.98 -10.94 1.77
N VAL A 126 -4.41 -10.43 0.69
CA VAL A 126 -5.03 -9.43 -0.18
C VAL A 126 -4.87 -9.83 -1.63
N HIS A 127 -5.98 -10.17 -2.26
CA HIS A 127 -6.06 -10.38 -3.69
C HIS A 127 -6.36 -9.06 -4.40
N LYS A 128 -5.69 -8.78 -5.51
CA LYS A 128 -5.83 -7.53 -6.27
C LYS A 128 -5.94 -7.78 -7.77
N ARG A 129 -6.89 -7.11 -8.39
CA ARG A 129 -7.03 -7.02 -9.85
C ARG A 129 -6.92 -5.56 -10.24
N ARG A 130 -5.73 -5.16 -10.72
CA ARG A 130 -5.36 -3.80 -11.04
C ARG A 130 -5.51 -3.50 -12.52
N GLN A 131 -5.98 -2.31 -12.80
CA GLN A 131 -5.94 -1.70 -14.12
C GLN A 131 -5.16 -0.39 -14.00
N HIS A 132 -4.10 -0.27 -14.81
CA HIS A 132 -3.21 0.89 -14.82
C HIS A 132 -3.53 1.79 -16.01
N TYR A 133 -3.48 3.09 -15.77
CA TYR A 133 -3.78 4.13 -16.74
C TYR A 133 -2.75 5.25 -16.64
N ILE A 134 -2.69 6.09 -17.66
CA ILE A 134 -2.03 7.40 -17.58
C ILE A 134 -3.10 8.46 -17.75
N ILE A 135 -3.24 9.33 -16.75
CA ILE A 135 -4.23 10.42 -16.72
C ILE A 135 -3.48 11.71 -16.48
N SER A 136 -3.54 12.62 -17.45
CA SER A 136 -2.82 13.91 -17.42
C SER A 136 -1.33 13.77 -17.11
N GLY A 137 -0.74 12.64 -17.58
CA GLY A 137 0.67 12.27 -17.35
C GLY A 137 0.97 11.74 -15.95
N CYS A 138 -0.03 11.53 -15.09
CA CYS A 138 0.10 10.82 -13.83
C CYS A 138 -0.16 9.33 -14.01
N ASN A 139 0.52 8.49 -13.23
CA ASN A 139 0.13 7.10 -13.08
C ASN A 139 -1.19 7.04 -12.33
N ALA A 140 -2.18 6.36 -12.90
CA ALA A 140 -3.47 6.12 -12.27
C ALA A 140 -3.75 4.62 -12.18
N GLU A 141 -4.43 4.22 -11.12
CA GLU A 141 -4.76 2.83 -10.86
C GLU A 141 -6.21 2.72 -10.38
N MET A 142 -6.96 1.81 -10.99
CA MET A 142 -8.23 1.30 -10.47
C MET A 142 -8.04 -0.16 -10.10
N THR A 143 -8.37 -0.53 -8.87
CA THR A 143 -8.10 -1.87 -8.35
C THR A 143 -9.32 -2.43 -7.64
N ASP A 144 -9.77 -3.63 -8.05
CA ASP A 144 -10.64 -4.47 -7.24
C ASP A 144 -9.78 -5.21 -6.21
N VAL A 145 -10.16 -5.15 -4.96
CA VAL A 145 -9.42 -5.71 -3.82
C VAL A 145 -10.32 -6.66 -3.05
N VAL A 146 -9.79 -7.81 -2.67
CA VAL A 146 -10.40 -8.69 -1.67
C VAL A 146 -9.40 -8.86 -0.53
N ALA A 147 -9.70 -8.33 0.65
CA ALA A 147 -8.84 -8.43 1.83
C ALA A 147 -9.53 -9.24 2.92
N ALA A 148 -8.94 -10.38 3.31
CA ALA A 148 -9.53 -11.33 4.28
C ALA A 148 -11.00 -11.66 3.94
N GLY A 149 -11.31 -11.88 2.66
CA GLY A 149 -12.64 -12.19 2.17
C GLY A 149 -13.59 -10.99 1.99
N LYS A 150 -13.18 -9.78 2.36
CA LYS A 150 -14.00 -8.56 2.20
C LYS A 150 -13.64 -7.83 0.90
N PRO A 151 -14.60 -7.64 -0.02
CA PRO A 151 -14.36 -6.90 -1.25
C PRO A 151 -14.39 -5.39 -1.01
N ILE A 152 -13.54 -4.65 -1.72
CA ILE A 152 -13.50 -3.20 -1.78
C ILE A 152 -12.82 -2.78 -3.08
N ARG A 153 -13.06 -1.57 -3.53
CA ARG A 153 -12.30 -0.98 -4.65
C ARG A 153 -11.42 0.15 -4.14
N THR A 154 -10.34 0.40 -4.86
CA THR A 154 -9.49 1.56 -4.61
C THR A 154 -9.10 2.23 -5.92
N VAL A 155 -8.99 3.54 -5.89
CA VAL A 155 -8.43 4.36 -6.96
C VAL A 155 -7.22 5.11 -6.42
N ALA A 156 -6.18 5.23 -7.24
CA ALA A 156 -4.99 5.99 -6.89
C ALA A 156 -4.49 6.81 -8.08
N ILE A 157 -3.89 7.96 -7.77
CA ILE A 157 -3.17 8.83 -8.71
C ILE A 157 -1.81 9.11 -8.08
N GLU A 158 -0.71 8.88 -8.81
CA GLU A 158 0.63 9.10 -8.29
C GLU A 158 1.56 9.74 -9.33
N LEU A 159 2.41 10.66 -8.87
CA LEU A 159 3.50 11.26 -9.63
C LEU A 159 4.52 11.89 -8.66
N GLU A 160 5.69 12.26 -9.17
CA GLU A 160 6.72 13.01 -8.42
C GLU A 160 6.31 14.47 -8.19
N ASP A 161 5.47 15.03 -9.07
CA ASP A 161 4.97 16.41 -9.00
C ASP A 161 3.58 16.45 -8.32
N PRO A 162 3.47 16.98 -7.08
CA PRO A 162 2.22 17.03 -6.34
C PRO A 162 1.15 17.91 -6.99
N ALA A 163 1.55 18.98 -7.68
CA ALA A 163 0.58 19.88 -8.33
C ALA A 163 -0.15 19.15 -9.47
N ARG A 164 0.56 18.31 -10.22
CA ARG A 164 -0.04 17.49 -11.28
C ARG A 164 -0.95 16.40 -10.72
N VAL A 165 -0.57 15.79 -9.60
CA VAL A 165 -1.45 14.82 -8.91
C VAL A 165 -2.76 15.48 -8.52
N LEU A 166 -2.72 16.66 -7.88
CA LEU A 166 -3.92 17.40 -7.50
C LEU A 166 -4.77 17.82 -8.70
N ALA A 167 -4.14 18.24 -9.80
CA ALA A 167 -4.86 18.58 -11.02
C ALA A 167 -5.62 17.37 -11.58
N ALA A 168 -4.97 16.20 -11.67
CA ALA A 168 -5.59 14.98 -12.15
C ALA A 168 -6.71 14.46 -11.22
N VAL A 169 -6.54 14.58 -9.90
CA VAL A 169 -7.57 14.27 -8.89
C VAL A 169 -8.83 15.10 -9.11
N ARG A 170 -8.68 16.42 -9.33
CA ARG A 170 -9.81 17.34 -9.60
C ARG A 170 -10.45 17.07 -10.95
N GLU A 171 -9.67 16.88 -12.00
CA GLU A 171 -10.15 16.55 -13.34
C GLU A 171 -11.07 15.34 -13.33
N MET A 172 -10.76 14.34 -12.49
CA MET A 172 -11.55 13.12 -12.35
C MET A 172 -12.67 13.22 -11.30
N SER A 173 -12.89 14.38 -10.71
CA SER A 173 -13.86 14.58 -9.61
C SER A 173 -13.61 13.64 -8.42
N LEU A 174 -12.33 13.35 -8.14
CA LEU A 174 -11.92 12.50 -7.02
C LEU A 174 -11.69 13.29 -5.72
N ASP A 175 -11.56 14.60 -5.79
CA ASP A 175 -11.32 15.51 -4.66
C ASP A 175 -12.46 15.55 -3.63
N GLN A 176 -13.64 15.03 -3.98
CA GLN A 176 -14.77 14.83 -3.05
C GLN A 176 -14.61 13.59 -2.15
N PHE A 177 -13.62 12.72 -2.42
CA PHE A 177 -13.35 11.52 -1.63
C PHE A 177 -12.15 11.74 -0.70
N GLU A 178 -12.16 11.04 0.43
CA GLU A 178 -11.06 11.11 1.39
C GLU A 178 -9.78 10.49 0.80
N ASN A 179 -8.65 11.21 0.93
CA ASN A 179 -7.35 10.61 0.69
C ASN A 179 -6.96 9.71 1.87
N ILE A 180 -6.76 8.42 1.60
CA ILE A 180 -6.40 7.43 2.62
C ILE A 180 -5.40 6.43 2.06
N SER A 181 -4.27 6.25 2.75
CA SER A 181 -3.22 5.31 2.35
C SER A 181 -3.69 3.85 2.37
N TYR A 182 -2.97 3.00 1.65
CA TYR A 182 -3.32 1.59 1.53
C TYR A 182 -3.39 0.88 2.90
N PRO A 183 -2.40 1.02 3.82
CA PRO A 183 -2.49 0.40 5.14
C PRO A 183 -3.68 0.89 5.94
N ARG A 184 -3.94 2.20 5.94
CA ARG A 184 -5.08 2.80 6.67
C ARG A 184 -6.42 2.35 6.10
N GLY A 185 -6.55 2.29 4.76
CA GLY A 185 -7.75 1.79 4.10
C GLY A 185 -8.04 0.32 4.44
N LEU A 186 -7.03 -0.54 4.42
CA LEU A 186 -7.17 -1.94 4.84
C LEU A 186 -7.53 -2.07 6.33
N LYS A 187 -6.90 -1.29 7.21
CA LYS A 187 -7.23 -1.28 8.64
C LYS A 187 -8.69 -0.90 8.87
N ARG A 188 -9.18 0.15 8.19
CA ARG A 188 -10.58 0.58 8.27
C ARG A 188 -11.54 -0.53 7.81
N LEU A 189 -11.26 -1.16 6.65
CA LEU A 189 -12.06 -2.27 6.12
C LEU A 189 -12.17 -3.45 7.09
N LEU A 190 -11.10 -3.72 7.83
CA LEU A 190 -10.98 -4.87 8.73
C LEU A 190 -11.35 -4.55 10.18
N GLY A 191 -11.68 -3.30 10.52
CA GLY A 191 -11.97 -2.87 11.88
C GLY A 191 -10.73 -2.89 12.78
N LEU A 192 -9.55 -2.57 12.24
CA LEU A 192 -8.28 -2.54 12.96
C LEU A 192 -7.85 -1.10 13.31
N SER A 193 -8.59 -0.09 12.92
CA SER A 193 -8.32 1.30 13.30
C SER A 193 -8.40 1.44 14.83
N ALA A 194 -7.48 2.24 15.38
CA ALA A 194 -7.44 2.57 16.82
C ALA A 194 -8.68 3.33 17.24
#